data_add2462421ad2d124165dcc5db05f445
#
_entry.id   add2462421ad2d124165dcc5db05f445
#
_cell.length_a   1.000
_cell.length_b   1.000
_cell.length_c   1.000
_cell.angle_alpha   90.00
_cell.angle_beta   90.00
_cell.angle_gamma   90.00
#
_symmetry.space_group_name_H-M   'P 1'
#
loop_
_entity.id
_entity.type
_entity.pdbx_description
1 polymer ?
#
loop_
_entity_poly.entity_id
_entity_poly.type
_entity_poly.pdbx_seq_one_letter_code
_entity_poly.pdbx_strand_id
1 'polypeptide(L)'
;LNTLEGYNTNTRLNTLEKYNIIETYNSGTSWYRVYADGWCEQGGRCSATGQTVTFLKPYKNTNYTITGGLIPGTPSATYEHLNIGSLTNTSFYYTCYDGYQLMWCAKGYIAL
;
A
#
# COMPACT_ATOMS: atom_id res chain seq x y z
N LEU A 1 37.80 -8.75 21.42
CA LEU A 1 36.49 -9.23 21.82
C LEU A 1 35.40 -8.18 21.63
N ASN A 2 35.56 -7.11 22.35
CA ASN A 2 34.55 -6.08 22.36
C ASN A 2 34.43 -5.34 21.02
N THR A 3 35.54 -5.23 20.29
CA THR A 3 35.55 -4.58 18.98
C THR A 3 34.68 -5.36 17.98
N LEU A 4 34.80 -6.67 17.96
CA LEU A 4 34.02 -7.50 17.05
C LEU A 4 32.55 -7.50 17.44
N GLU A 5 32.26 -7.62 18.74
CA GLU A 5 30.89 -7.56 19.20
C GLU A 5 30.26 -6.21 18.93
N GLY A 6 31.01 -5.12 19.13
CA GLY A 6 30.54 -3.78 18.84
C GLY A 6 30.24 -3.58 17.36
N TYR A 7 31.08 -4.11 16.48
CA TYR A 7 30.87 -4.06 15.05
C TYR A 7 29.57 -4.78 14.65
N ASN A 8 29.38 -6.00 15.14
CA ASN A 8 28.18 -6.77 14.85
C ASN A 8 26.92 -6.07 15.36
N THR A 9 26.99 -5.48 16.55
CA THR A 9 25.87 -4.75 17.13
C THR A 9 25.51 -3.54 16.28
N ASN A 10 26.48 -2.73 15.85
CA ASN A 10 26.25 -1.57 15.02
C ASN A 10 25.66 -1.95 13.66
N THR A 11 26.18 -3.01 13.05
CA THR A 11 25.65 -3.49 11.77
C THR A 11 24.21 -3.93 11.91
N ARG A 12 23.88 -4.62 12.99
CA ARG A 12 22.50 -5.07 13.26
C ARG A 12 21.57 -3.90 13.51
N LEU A 13 22.00 -2.88 14.26
CA LEU A 13 21.19 -1.68 14.50
C LEU A 13 20.94 -0.93 13.20
N ASN A 14 21.96 -0.75 12.36
CA ASN A 14 21.79 -0.07 11.08
C ASN A 14 20.82 -0.83 10.17
N THR A 15 20.87 -2.16 10.19
CA THR A 15 19.95 -2.99 9.42
C THR A 15 18.53 -2.86 9.93
N LEU A 16 18.34 -2.83 11.26
CA LEU A 16 17.03 -2.69 11.85
C LEU A 16 16.46 -1.28 11.65
N GLU A 17 17.29 -0.25 11.72
CA GLU A 17 16.84 1.14 11.58
C GLU A 17 16.19 1.41 10.23
N LYS A 18 16.69 0.82 9.15
CA LYS A 18 16.09 1.04 7.82
C LYS A 18 14.71 0.41 7.68
N TYR A 19 14.33 -0.50 8.58
CA TYR A 19 13.00 -1.11 8.61
C TYR A 19 12.09 -0.47 9.66
N ASN A 20 12.55 0.56 10.36
CA ASN A 20 11.71 1.28 11.31
C ASN A 20 10.63 2.05 10.58
N ILE A 21 9.46 2.11 11.19
CA ILE A 21 8.36 2.94 10.71
C ILE A 21 8.66 4.38 11.07
N ILE A 22 8.70 5.26 10.08
CA ILE A 22 9.00 6.69 10.28
C ILE A 22 7.78 7.58 10.13
N GLU A 23 6.70 7.06 9.55
CA GLU A 23 5.48 7.83 9.37
C GLU A 23 4.28 6.89 9.29
N THR A 24 3.19 7.22 9.96
CA THR A 24 1.94 6.47 9.91
C THR A 24 0.76 7.42 9.76
N TYR A 25 -0.32 6.90 9.19
CA TYR A 25 -1.57 7.63 9.06
C TYR A 25 -2.72 6.64 9.14
N ASN A 26 -3.77 7.01 9.85
CA ASN A 26 -5.01 6.24 9.91
C ASN A 26 -6.19 7.21 9.99
N SER A 27 -7.13 7.08 9.07
CA SER A 27 -8.36 7.85 9.11
C SER A 27 -9.48 7.03 8.46
N GLY A 28 -10.38 6.50 9.27
CA GLY A 28 -11.42 5.60 8.77
C GLY A 28 -10.82 4.35 8.17
N THR A 29 -11.07 4.12 6.89
CA THR A 29 -10.51 2.97 6.17
C THR A 29 -9.23 3.31 5.42
N SER A 30 -8.82 4.58 5.41
CA SER A 30 -7.60 5.03 4.73
C SER A 30 -6.42 4.99 5.69
N TRP A 31 -5.31 4.47 5.22
CA TRP A 31 -4.12 4.31 6.07
C TRP A 31 -2.86 4.25 5.23
N TYR A 32 -1.73 4.59 5.84
CA TYR A 32 -0.43 4.27 5.27
C TYR A 32 0.62 4.10 6.35
N ARG A 33 1.71 3.43 6.00
CA ARG A 33 2.92 3.30 6.82
C ARG A 33 4.13 3.45 5.91
N VAL A 34 5.06 4.28 6.34
CA VAL A 34 6.32 4.51 5.63
C VAL A 34 7.46 4.04 6.51
N TYR A 35 8.35 3.26 5.92
CA TYR A 35 9.53 2.72 6.59
C TYR A 35 10.76 3.56 6.21
N ALA A 36 11.78 3.47 7.04
CA ALA A 36 12.99 4.31 6.87
C ALA A 36 13.72 4.06 5.55
N ASP A 37 13.57 2.87 4.96
CA ASP A 37 14.14 2.55 3.64
C ASP A 37 13.29 3.04 2.47
N GLY A 38 12.16 3.69 2.73
CA GLY A 38 11.24 4.16 1.70
C GLY A 38 10.14 3.20 1.36
N TRP A 39 10.11 2.00 1.94
CA TRP A 39 9.00 1.08 1.74
C TRP A 39 7.73 1.71 2.28
N CYS A 40 6.67 1.70 1.48
CA CYS A 40 5.38 2.27 1.85
C CYS A 40 4.27 1.27 1.58
N GLU A 41 3.48 1.03 2.60
CA GLU A 41 2.26 0.26 2.50
C GLU A 41 1.10 1.21 2.74
N GLN A 42 0.08 1.13 1.91
CA GLN A 42 -1.11 1.97 2.05
C GLN A 42 -2.33 1.28 1.51
N GLY A 43 -3.49 1.71 1.95
CA GLY A 43 -4.73 1.10 1.53
C GLY A 43 -5.95 1.90 1.91
N GLY A 44 -7.09 1.38 1.50
CA GLY A 44 -8.36 2.02 1.77
C GLY A 44 -9.54 1.28 1.17
N ARG A 45 -10.66 1.94 1.14
CA ARG A 45 -11.88 1.46 0.51
C ARG A 45 -12.44 2.49 -0.43
N CYS A 46 -13.05 2.03 -1.52
CA CYS A 46 -13.72 2.86 -2.49
C CYS A 46 -15.13 2.34 -2.71
N SER A 47 -16.11 3.23 -2.84
CA SER A 47 -17.51 2.86 -2.96
C SER A 47 -18.09 3.08 -4.35
N ALA A 48 -17.35 3.70 -5.25
CA ALA A 48 -17.82 3.99 -6.61
C ALA A 48 -17.25 2.96 -7.58
N THR A 49 -18.04 2.62 -8.59
CA THR A 49 -17.63 1.72 -9.66
C THR A 49 -16.83 2.51 -10.70
N GLY A 50 -15.66 2.01 -11.04
CA GLY A 50 -14.88 2.64 -12.10
C GLY A 50 -14.37 4.02 -11.75
N GLN A 51 -13.35 4.12 -10.92
CA GLN A 51 -12.79 5.41 -10.54
C GLN A 51 -11.26 5.35 -10.41
N THR A 52 -10.65 6.52 -10.44
CA THR A 52 -9.24 6.69 -10.14
C THR A 52 -9.04 6.78 -8.64
N VAL A 53 -8.13 5.96 -8.12
CA VAL A 53 -7.74 6.01 -6.71
C VAL A 53 -6.39 6.72 -6.63
N THR A 54 -6.35 7.85 -5.93
CA THR A 54 -5.13 8.61 -5.72
C THR A 54 -4.47 8.17 -4.43
N PHE A 55 -3.19 7.82 -4.50
CA PHE A 55 -2.43 7.42 -3.31
C PHE A 55 -2.24 8.60 -2.36
N LEU A 56 -2.30 8.30 -1.06
CA LEU A 56 -1.93 9.29 -0.05
C LEU A 56 -0.43 9.58 -0.11
N LYS A 57 0.37 8.55 -0.40
CA LYS A 57 1.82 8.65 -0.58
C LYS A 57 2.18 8.21 -1.99
N PRO A 58 2.58 9.11 -2.88
CA PRO A 58 2.99 8.73 -4.24
C PRO A 58 4.18 7.78 -4.21
N TYR A 59 4.18 6.80 -5.10
CA TYR A 59 5.32 5.90 -5.29
C TYR A 59 6.36 6.54 -6.22
N LYS A 60 7.61 6.10 -6.11
CA LYS A 60 8.68 6.67 -6.93
C LYS A 60 8.62 6.22 -8.39
N ASN A 61 7.92 5.11 -8.65
CA ASN A 61 7.70 4.56 -10.00
C ASN A 61 6.48 3.65 -9.96
N THR A 62 6.20 2.97 -11.05
CA THR A 62 5.03 2.09 -11.15
C THR A 62 5.32 0.64 -10.78
N ASN A 63 6.46 0.37 -10.15
CA ASN A 63 6.83 -0.99 -9.71
C ASN A 63 6.21 -1.38 -8.37
N TYR A 64 5.16 -0.72 -7.96
CA TYR A 64 4.41 -1.13 -6.78
C TYR A 64 3.43 -2.25 -7.12
N THR A 65 2.98 -2.97 -6.11
CA THR A 65 1.99 -4.04 -6.26
C THR A 65 0.69 -3.59 -5.58
N ILE A 66 -0.43 -3.85 -6.25
CA ILE A 66 -1.75 -3.61 -5.67
C ILE A 66 -2.46 -4.94 -5.54
N THR A 67 -3.02 -5.19 -4.37
CA THR A 67 -3.95 -6.28 -4.13
C THR A 67 -5.29 -5.69 -3.74
N GLY A 68 -6.36 -6.34 -4.18
CA GLY A 68 -7.69 -5.84 -3.88
C GLY A 68 -8.70 -6.97 -3.76
N GLY A 69 -9.80 -6.65 -3.10
CA GLY A 69 -10.93 -7.52 -2.97
C GLY A 69 -12.22 -6.74 -3.09
N LEU A 70 -13.25 -7.39 -3.57
CA LEU A 70 -14.55 -6.76 -3.75
C LEU A 70 -15.48 -7.10 -2.58
N ILE A 71 -16.21 -6.10 -2.11
CA ILE A 71 -17.27 -6.28 -1.13
C ILE A 71 -18.58 -6.10 -1.89
N PRO A 72 -19.32 -7.19 -2.17
CA PRO A 72 -20.61 -7.08 -2.84
C PRO A 72 -21.67 -6.55 -1.89
N GLY A 73 -22.75 -6.03 -2.44
CA GLY A 73 -23.89 -5.57 -1.65
C GLY A 73 -24.62 -6.71 -0.94
N THR A 74 -24.52 -7.92 -1.49
CA THR A 74 -25.05 -9.14 -0.86
C THR A 74 -23.97 -10.22 -0.88
N PRO A 75 -23.86 -11.00 0.23
CA PRO A 75 -22.81 -12.04 0.29
C PRO A 75 -22.97 -13.14 -0.75
N SER A 76 -24.15 -13.31 -1.32
CA SER A 76 -24.44 -14.34 -2.31
C SER A 76 -24.20 -13.88 -3.75
N ALA A 77 -23.69 -12.68 -3.97
CA ALA A 77 -23.40 -12.18 -5.30
C ALA A 77 -22.32 -13.04 -5.95
N THR A 78 -22.58 -13.50 -7.17
CA THR A 78 -21.69 -14.40 -7.89
C THR A 78 -20.87 -13.68 -8.96
N TYR A 79 -21.13 -12.42 -9.21
CA TYR A 79 -20.46 -11.64 -10.23
C TYR A 79 -19.37 -10.81 -9.60
N GLU A 80 -18.14 -11.34 -9.62
CA GLU A 80 -16.99 -10.59 -9.21
C GLU A 80 -16.18 -10.22 -10.45
N HIS A 81 -15.90 -8.95 -10.58
CA HIS A 81 -15.21 -8.42 -11.72
C HIS A 81 -14.39 -7.23 -11.24
N LEU A 82 -13.11 -7.45 -11.07
CA LEU A 82 -12.19 -6.40 -10.67
C LEU A 82 -11.08 -6.31 -11.71
N ASN A 83 -10.98 -5.15 -12.34
CA ASN A 83 -9.85 -4.82 -13.22
C ASN A 83 -9.13 -3.62 -12.63
N ILE A 84 -7.82 -3.77 -12.49
CA ILE A 84 -6.95 -2.70 -12.04
C ILE A 84 -5.98 -2.37 -13.16
N GLY A 85 -5.84 -1.10 -13.48
CA GLY A 85 -4.96 -0.67 -14.54
C GLY A 85 -4.64 0.82 -14.45
N SER A 86 -4.07 1.33 -15.55
CA SER A 86 -3.68 2.74 -15.66
C SER A 86 -2.81 3.18 -14.49
N LEU A 87 -1.78 2.39 -14.17
CA LEU A 87 -0.90 2.66 -13.05
C LEU A 87 -0.04 3.88 -13.33
N THR A 88 -0.02 4.82 -12.40
CA THR A 88 0.90 5.95 -12.40
C THR A 88 1.60 6.01 -11.05
N ASN A 89 2.56 6.91 -10.89
CA ASN A 89 3.22 7.07 -9.59
C ASN A 89 2.26 7.53 -8.50
N THR A 90 1.17 8.17 -8.86
CA THR A 90 0.24 8.83 -7.92
C THR A 90 -1.11 8.15 -7.83
N SER A 91 -1.45 7.24 -8.74
CA SER A 91 -2.81 6.71 -8.81
C SER A 91 -2.90 5.41 -9.58
N PHE A 92 -4.05 4.75 -9.44
CA PHE A 92 -4.45 3.67 -10.32
C PHE A 92 -5.94 3.81 -10.61
N TYR A 93 -6.40 3.14 -11.65
CA TYR A 93 -7.81 3.10 -12.02
C TYR A 93 -8.33 1.69 -11.84
N TYR A 94 -9.58 1.55 -11.41
CA TYR A 94 -10.20 0.25 -11.32
C TYR A 94 -11.64 0.29 -11.83
N THR A 95 -12.13 -0.89 -12.24
CA THR A 95 -13.55 -1.09 -12.58
C THR A 95 -14.05 -2.34 -11.87
N CYS A 96 -15.32 -2.32 -11.50
CA CYS A 96 -16.01 -3.46 -10.92
C CYS A 96 -17.51 -3.32 -11.18
N TYR A 97 -18.30 -4.30 -10.76
CA TYR A 97 -19.76 -4.22 -10.88
C TYR A 97 -20.34 -3.13 -9.98
N ASP A 98 -21.47 -2.56 -10.42
CA ASP A 98 -22.19 -1.56 -9.67
C ASP A 98 -22.58 -2.06 -8.28
N GLY A 99 -22.45 -1.17 -7.30
CA GLY A 99 -22.80 -1.48 -5.93
C GLY A 99 -21.74 -2.21 -5.15
N TYR A 100 -20.64 -2.61 -5.79
CA TYR A 100 -19.52 -3.23 -5.10
C TYR A 100 -18.59 -2.15 -4.56
N GLN A 101 -17.97 -2.46 -3.43
CA GLN A 101 -16.89 -1.66 -2.88
C GLN A 101 -15.56 -2.36 -3.14
N LEU A 102 -14.51 -1.57 -3.29
CA LEU A 102 -13.15 -2.10 -3.41
C LEU A 102 -12.41 -1.89 -2.09
N MET A 103 -11.87 -2.98 -1.54
CA MET A 103 -10.82 -2.92 -0.52
C MET A 103 -9.50 -3.10 -1.24
N TRP A 104 -8.53 -2.25 -0.97
CA TRP A 104 -7.26 -2.32 -1.68
C TRP A 104 -6.08 -2.05 -0.75
N CYS A 105 -4.94 -2.59 -1.14
CA CYS A 105 -3.67 -2.38 -0.46
C CYS A 105 -2.58 -2.29 -1.53
N ALA A 106 -1.72 -1.30 -1.40
CA ALA A 106 -0.58 -1.13 -2.31
C ALA A 106 0.71 -1.15 -1.52
N LYS A 107 1.76 -1.69 -2.13
CA LYS A 107 3.08 -1.84 -1.51
C LYS A 107 4.16 -1.52 -2.54
N GLY A 108 5.11 -0.70 -2.14
CA GLY A 108 6.22 -0.31 -3.00
C GLY A 108 7.11 0.70 -2.32
N TYR A 109 8.02 1.30 -3.10
CA TYR A 109 8.94 2.29 -2.58
C TYR A 109 8.52 3.70 -2.98
N ILE A 110 8.57 4.63 -2.03
CA ILE A 110 8.40 6.05 -2.29
C ILE A 110 9.77 6.72 -2.34
N ALA A 111 9.83 7.92 -2.93
CA ALA A 111 11.00 8.77 -2.82
C ALA A 111 11.02 9.41 -1.43
N LEU A 112 12.13 9.29 -0.73
CA LEU A 112 12.32 9.92 0.57
C LEU A 112 12.98 11.26 0.44
#